data_c8faff037d6532a63df817bdd435aadc
#
_entry.id   c8faff037d6532a63df817bdd435aadc
#
_cell.length_a   1.000
_cell.length_b   1.000
_cell.length_c   1.000
_cell.angle_alpha   90.00
_cell.angle_beta   90.00
_cell.angle_gamma   90.00
#
_symmetry.space_group_name_H-M   'P 1'
#
loop_
_entity.id
_entity.type
_entity.pdbx_description
1 polymer ?
#
loop_
_entity_poly.entity_id
_entity_poly.type
_entity_poly.pdbx_seq_one_letter_code
_entity_poly.pdbx_strand_id
1 'polypeptide(L)'
;MTNPGKPVELLEKLGKPGHHPARPLAQVAEPVDGPPMPPGDLRDSGTILWGTITRAAALWVSESDLPALAQLCRLHDQYADVKRRMELAEDDDTFLKYSLEARKLLEVQRGYFSDMGLNPVSRGKLGLTVATTKEITSKLDRWLK
;
A
#
# COMPACT_ATOMS: atom_id res chain seq x y z
N MET A 1 -20.81 -11.57 -5.75
CA MET A 1 -19.37 -11.82 -5.55
C MET A 1 -18.67 -11.77 -6.91
N THR A 2 -17.91 -10.74 -7.17
CA THR A 2 -17.10 -10.68 -8.38
C THR A 2 -15.90 -11.62 -8.21
N ASN A 3 -15.85 -12.64 -9.06
CA ASN A 3 -14.73 -13.60 -9.09
C ASN A 3 -13.42 -12.82 -9.39
N PRO A 4 -12.42 -12.86 -8.52
CA PRO A 4 -11.14 -12.20 -8.82
C PRO A 4 -10.58 -12.83 -10.09
N GLY A 5 -10.36 -12.01 -11.12
CA GLY A 5 -9.80 -12.48 -12.39
C GLY A 5 -8.51 -13.27 -12.16
N LYS A 6 -8.32 -14.35 -12.90
CA LYS A 6 -7.08 -15.16 -12.83
C LYS A 6 -5.88 -14.28 -13.21
N PRO A 7 -4.72 -14.45 -12.54
CA PRO A 7 -3.50 -13.76 -12.92
C PRO A 7 -3.19 -13.95 -14.41
N VAL A 8 -2.73 -12.89 -15.08
CA VAL A 8 -2.45 -12.89 -16.53
C VAL A 8 -1.51 -14.05 -16.93
N GLU A 9 -0.47 -14.31 -16.15
CA GLU A 9 0.45 -15.44 -16.38
C GLU A 9 -0.23 -16.82 -16.37
N LEU A 10 -1.27 -16.97 -15.54
CA LEU A 10 -2.03 -18.22 -15.49
C LEU A 10 -2.93 -18.36 -16.72
N LEU A 11 -3.45 -17.25 -17.25
CA LEU A 11 -4.25 -17.21 -18.48
C LEU A 11 -3.41 -17.49 -19.70
N GLU A 12 -2.18 -16.98 -19.77
CA GLU A 12 -1.22 -17.26 -20.84
C GLU A 12 -0.80 -18.73 -20.83
N LYS A 13 -0.48 -19.31 -19.66
CA LYS A 13 -0.13 -20.74 -19.54
C LYS A 13 -1.28 -21.69 -19.86
N LEU A 14 -2.53 -21.28 -19.67
CA LEU A 14 -3.70 -22.10 -19.94
C LEU A 14 -4.17 -22.05 -21.41
N GLY A 15 -3.52 -21.25 -22.27
CA GLY A 15 -3.85 -21.14 -23.69
C GLY A 15 -5.30 -20.67 -23.97
N LYS A 16 -5.93 -20.01 -23.00
CA LYS A 16 -7.25 -19.40 -23.16
C LYS A 16 -7.10 -17.88 -23.10
N PRO A 17 -6.83 -17.23 -24.24
CA PRO A 17 -7.09 -15.82 -24.32
C PRO A 17 -8.61 -15.66 -24.15
N GLY A 18 -9.03 -15.15 -22.98
CA GLY A 18 -10.38 -14.66 -22.84
C GLY A 18 -10.65 -13.62 -23.92
N HIS A 19 -11.92 -13.34 -24.25
CA HIS A 19 -12.32 -12.33 -25.22
C HIS A 19 -11.82 -10.89 -24.93
N HIS A 20 -11.07 -10.70 -23.85
CA HIS A 20 -10.39 -9.47 -23.53
C HIS A 20 -8.90 -9.64 -23.82
N PRO A 21 -8.30 -8.79 -24.69
CA PRO A 21 -6.86 -8.76 -24.84
C PRO A 21 -6.23 -8.65 -23.45
N ALA A 22 -5.20 -9.45 -23.20
CA ALA A 22 -4.42 -9.32 -21.97
C ALA A 22 -4.13 -7.83 -21.79
N ARG A 23 -4.56 -7.25 -20.68
CA ARG A 23 -4.18 -5.88 -20.37
C ARG A 23 -2.66 -5.85 -20.43
N PRO A 24 -2.06 -5.03 -21.30
CA PRO A 24 -0.62 -4.86 -21.27
C PRO A 24 -0.27 -4.57 -19.81
N LEU A 25 0.71 -5.28 -19.27
CA LEU A 25 1.29 -4.97 -17.97
C LEU A 25 1.43 -3.44 -17.98
N ALA A 26 0.67 -2.76 -17.12
CA ALA A 26 0.80 -1.33 -17.01
C ALA A 26 2.29 -1.07 -16.93
N GLN A 27 2.83 -0.26 -17.85
CA GLN A 27 4.23 0.12 -17.77
C GLN A 27 4.38 0.77 -16.41
N VAL A 28 4.83 -0.02 -15.45
CA VAL A 28 5.11 0.47 -14.12
C VAL A 28 6.19 1.51 -14.35
N ALA A 29 5.88 2.76 -14.01
CA ALA A 29 6.88 3.80 -14.02
C ALA A 29 8.11 3.27 -13.27
N GLU A 30 9.31 3.61 -13.76
CA GLU A 30 10.53 3.05 -13.19
C GLU A 30 10.53 3.18 -11.66
N PRO A 31 10.84 2.10 -10.94
CA PRO A 31 10.86 2.15 -9.49
C PRO A 31 11.87 3.19 -9.01
N VAL A 32 11.57 3.87 -7.92
CA VAL A 32 12.44 4.88 -7.31
C VAL A 32 13.86 4.33 -7.11
N ASP A 33 14.85 5.09 -7.52
CA ASP A 33 16.26 4.72 -7.38
C ASP A 33 16.73 5.10 -5.96
N GLY A 34 16.75 4.12 -5.08
CA GLY A 34 17.08 4.29 -3.66
C GLY A 34 15.85 4.43 -2.75
N PRO A 35 16.04 4.38 -1.42
CA PRO A 35 14.95 4.55 -0.47
C PRO A 35 14.47 6.00 -0.48
N PRO A 36 13.19 6.26 -0.83
CA PRO A 36 12.68 7.61 -0.83
C PRO A 36 12.62 8.15 0.60
N MET A 37 13.03 9.39 0.78
CA MET A 37 12.98 10.04 2.09
C MET A 37 11.53 10.31 2.49
N PRO A 38 11.17 10.07 3.78
CA PRO A 38 9.85 10.40 4.28
C PRO A 38 9.64 11.91 4.28
N PRO A 39 8.40 12.40 4.03
CA PRO A 39 8.06 13.80 4.24
C PRO A 39 8.37 14.25 5.67
N GLY A 40 8.92 15.45 5.83
CA GLY A 40 9.32 15.97 7.14
C GLY A 40 8.17 16.33 8.09
N ASP A 41 6.93 16.28 7.63
CA ASP A 41 5.72 16.52 8.40
C ASP A 41 5.08 15.24 8.98
N LEU A 42 5.65 14.06 8.69
CA LEU A 42 5.19 12.80 9.28
C LEU A 42 5.64 12.69 10.73
N ARG A 43 4.76 12.13 11.56
CA ARG A 43 5.07 11.75 12.94
C ARG A 43 5.64 10.32 12.98
N ASP A 44 5.90 9.83 14.18
CA ASP A 44 6.56 8.55 14.38
C ASP A 44 5.85 7.37 13.69
N SER A 45 4.52 7.26 13.85
CA SER A 45 3.77 6.15 13.26
C SER A 45 3.71 6.23 11.74
N GLY A 46 3.54 7.42 11.16
CA GLY A 46 3.59 7.65 9.72
C GLY A 46 4.98 7.39 9.14
N THR A 47 6.03 7.79 9.83
CA THR A 47 7.42 7.54 9.43
C THR A 47 7.75 6.05 9.43
N ILE A 48 7.31 5.31 10.46
CA ILE A 48 7.49 3.86 10.53
C ILE A 48 6.74 3.18 9.37
N LEU A 49 5.49 3.59 9.12
CA LEU A 49 4.70 3.04 8.01
C LEU A 49 5.36 3.34 6.66
N TRP A 50 5.87 4.56 6.44
CA TRP A 50 6.62 4.94 5.24
C TRP A 50 7.79 3.99 4.99
N GLY A 51 8.66 3.80 5.97
CA GLY A 51 9.81 2.91 5.86
C GLY A 51 9.42 1.44 5.65
N THR A 52 8.29 1.01 6.21
CA THR A 52 7.78 -0.35 6.02
C THR A 52 7.29 -0.56 4.59
N ILE A 53 6.48 0.38 4.06
CA ILE A 53 5.91 0.27 2.72
C ILE A 53 7.00 0.42 1.66
N THR A 54 7.89 1.40 1.76
CA THR A 54 8.96 1.61 0.79
C THR A 54 9.89 0.42 0.66
N ARG A 55 10.13 -0.32 1.74
CA ARG A 55 10.87 -1.58 1.71
C ARG A 55 10.06 -2.72 1.09
N ALA A 56 8.82 -2.90 1.55
CA ALA A 56 7.97 -4.01 1.10
C ALA A 56 7.56 -3.89 -0.37
N ALA A 57 7.34 -2.66 -0.83
CA ALA A 57 6.86 -2.34 -2.16
C ALA A 57 7.96 -1.79 -3.09
N ALA A 58 9.22 -1.95 -2.74
CA ALA A 58 10.38 -1.41 -3.44
C ALA A 58 10.44 -1.74 -4.94
N LEU A 59 9.78 -2.80 -5.39
CA LEU A 59 9.80 -3.23 -6.78
C LEU A 59 8.72 -2.60 -7.66
N TRP A 60 7.65 -2.03 -7.06
CA TRP A 60 6.53 -1.51 -7.85
C TRP A 60 6.09 -0.09 -7.45
N VAL A 61 6.50 0.43 -6.31
CA VAL A 61 6.25 1.84 -5.96
C VAL A 61 7.17 2.73 -6.79
N SER A 62 6.57 3.64 -7.52
CA SER A 62 7.24 4.62 -8.37
C SER A 62 7.22 6.02 -7.76
N GLU A 63 7.96 6.97 -8.34
CA GLU A 63 7.93 8.37 -7.90
C GLU A 63 6.52 8.97 -7.95
N SER A 64 5.71 8.57 -8.93
CA SER A 64 4.32 9.02 -9.05
C SER A 64 3.42 8.56 -7.90
N ASP A 65 3.81 7.50 -7.18
CA ASP A 65 3.04 6.96 -6.06
C ASP A 65 3.40 7.63 -4.73
N LEU A 66 4.54 8.32 -4.65
CA LEU A 66 5.03 8.93 -3.41
C LEU A 66 4.05 9.94 -2.79
N PRO A 67 3.33 10.79 -3.54
CA PRO A 67 2.32 11.67 -2.96
C PRO A 67 1.16 10.90 -2.30
N ALA A 68 0.71 9.82 -2.92
CA ALA A 68 -0.34 8.95 -2.36
C ALA A 68 0.15 8.22 -1.12
N LEU A 69 1.39 7.72 -1.13
CA LEU A 69 2.04 7.11 0.03
C LEU A 69 2.18 8.11 1.18
N ALA A 70 2.60 9.35 0.90
CA ALA A 70 2.69 10.40 1.91
C ALA A 70 1.32 10.68 2.57
N GLN A 71 0.26 10.73 1.76
CA GLN A 71 -1.10 10.91 2.27
C GLN A 71 -1.55 9.73 3.13
N LEU A 72 -1.27 8.51 2.72
CA LEU A 72 -1.54 7.31 3.53
C LEU A 72 -0.84 7.36 4.89
N CYS A 73 0.42 7.78 4.92
CA CYS A 73 1.19 7.89 6.16
C CYS A 73 0.65 9.01 7.09
N ARG A 74 0.21 10.14 6.53
CA ARG A 74 -0.48 11.19 7.30
C ARG A 74 -1.79 10.71 7.92
N LEU A 75 -2.58 9.96 7.14
CA LEU A 75 -3.82 9.33 7.65
C LEU A 75 -3.52 8.34 8.77
N HIS A 76 -2.41 7.63 8.68
CA HIS A 76 -1.97 6.71 9.73
C HIS A 76 -1.60 7.43 11.02
N ASP A 77 -0.91 8.56 10.93
CA ASP A 77 -0.65 9.44 12.07
C ASP A 77 -1.93 9.98 12.72
N GLN A 78 -2.90 10.41 11.89
CA GLN A 78 -4.21 10.85 12.40
C GLN A 78 -4.94 9.71 13.11
N TYR A 79 -4.91 8.51 12.54
CA TYR A 79 -5.50 7.32 13.18
C TYR A 79 -4.86 7.03 14.54
N ALA A 80 -3.54 7.10 14.64
CA ALA A 80 -2.83 6.90 15.91
C ALA A 80 -3.24 7.94 16.98
N ASP A 81 -3.42 9.20 16.57
CA ASP A 81 -3.89 10.24 17.46
C ASP A 81 -5.33 10.02 17.94
N VAL A 82 -6.23 9.65 17.02
CA VAL A 82 -7.63 9.37 17.35
C VAL A 82 -7.72 8.16 18.27
N LYS A 83 -6.94 7.12 18.01
CA LYS A 83 -6.87 5.93 18.86
C LYS A 83 -6.43 6.28 20.27
N ARG A 84 -5.40 7.12 20.43
CA ARG A 84 -4.94 7.57 21.74
C ARG A 84 -6.02 8.38 22.47
N ARG A 85 -6.75 9.27 21.77
CA ARG A 85 -7.88 10.03 22.36
C ARG A 85 -9.03 9.10 22.77
N MET A 86 -9.29 8.06 22.00
CA MET A 86 -10.27 7.04 22.33
C MET A 86 -9.91 6.29 23.63
N GLU A 87 -8.63 5.94 23.78
CA GLU A 87 -8.11 5.26 24.98
C GLU A 87 -8.16 6.16 26.25
N LEU A 88 -8.12 7.48 26.06
CA LEU A 88 -8.19 8.47 27.15
C LEU A 88 -9.61 9.02 27.37
N ALA A 89 -10.61 8.52 26.66
CA ALA A 89 -11.99 8.98 26.82
C ALA A 89 -12.56 8.55 28.18
N GLU A 90 -13.11 9.51 28.93
CA GLU A 90 -13.64 9.28 30.28
C GLU A 90 -15.14 8.91 30.26
N ASP A 91 -15.82 9.15 29.12
CA ASP A 91 -17.25 8.87 28.95
C ASP A 91 -17.54 8.12 27.65
N ASP A 92 -18.65 7.41 27.64
CA ASP A 92 -19.05 6.55 26.52
C ASP A 92 -19.36 7.33 25.24
N ASP A 93 -19.86 8.54 25.32
CA ASP A 93 -20.19 9.38 24.16
C ASP A 93 -18.92 9.84 23.45
N THR A 94 -17.92 10.28 24.22
CA THR A 94 -16.61 10.66 23.71
C THR A 94 -15.88 9.46 23.12
N PHE A 95 -15.93 8.31 23.78
CA PHE A 95 -15.38 7.05 23.25
C PHE A 95 -16.03 6.67 21.93
N LEU A 96 -17.36 6.69 21.85
CA LEU A 96 -18.10 6.38 20.64
C LEU A 96 -17.75 7.33 19.49
N LYS A 97 -17.66 8.63 19.75
CA LYS A 97 -17.26 9.64 18.77
C LYS A 97 -15.91 9.31 18.15
N TYR A 98 -14.88 9.08 18.97
CA TYR A 98 -13.54 8.73 18.45
C TYR A 98 -13.50 7.36 17.78
N SER A 99 -14.28 6.40 18.26
CA SER A 99 -14.41 5.08 17.62
C SER A 99 -14.97 5.18 16.19
N LEU A 100 -15.97 6.04 15.97
CA LEU A 100 -16.52 6.29 14.63
C LEU A 100 -15.51 7.01 13.73
N GLU A 101 -14.77 7.99 14.26
CA GLU A 101 -13.72 8.68 13.54
C GLU A 101 -12.58 7.73 13.14
N ALA A 102 -12.11 6.90 14.06
CA ALA A 102 -11.10 5.87 13.80
C ALA A 102 -11.54 4.91 12.69
N ARG A 103 -12.80 4.47 12.69
CA ARG A 103 -13.36 3.60 11.66
C ARG A 103 -13.33 4.26 10.28
N LYS A 104 -13.71 5.54 10.18
CA LYS A 104 -13.66 6.30 8.92
C LYS A 104 -12.23 6.39 8.38
N LEU A 105 -11.27 6.68 9.24
CA LEU A 105 -9.85 6.74 8.85
C LEU A 105 -9.35 5.38 8.34
N LEU A 106 -9.72 4.28 8.99
CA LEU A 106 -9.36 2.93 8.54
C LEU A 106 -9.98 2.58 7.18
N GLU A 107 -11.20 3.00 6.90
CA GLU A 107 -11.83 2.79 5.59
C GLU A 107 -11.07 3.51 4.48
N VAL A 108 -10.70 4.78 4.71
CA VAL A 108 -9.90 5.56 3.75
C VAL A 108 -8.52 4.93 3.55
N GLN A 109 -7.83 4.56 4.62
CA GLN A 109 -6.52 3.87 4.54
C GLN A 109 -6.63 2.57 3.75
N ARG A 110 -7.68 1.78 3.95
CA ARG A 110 -7.93 0.54 3.20
C ARG A 110 -8.01 0.78 1.69
N GLY A 111 -8.61 1.91 1.27
CA GLY A 111 -8.60 2.33 -0.13
C GLY A 111 -7.19 2.51 -0.66
N TYR A 112 -6.36 3.30 0.01
CA TYR A 112 -4.96 3.51 -0.37
C TYR A 112 -4.15 2.21 -0.42
N PHE A 113 -4.31 1.32 0.58
CA PHE A 113 -3.66 0.01 0.57
C PHE A 113 -4.06 -0.83 -0.65
N SER A 114 -5.33 -0.75 -1.05
CA SER A 114 -5.83 -1.44 -2.23
C SER A 114 -5.27 -0.85 -3.52
N ASP A 115 -5.33 0.47 -3.66
CA ASP A 115 -4.93 1.18 -4.88
C ASP A 115 -3.43 1.06 -5.14
N MET A 116 -2.62 1.05 -4.09
CA MET A 116 -1.17 0.89 -4.16
C MET A 116 -0.69 -0.57 -4.25
N GLY A 117 -1.59 -1.53 -4.31
CA GLY A 117 -1.22 -2.96 -4.39
C GLY A 117 -0.55 -3.50 -3.13
N LEU A 118 -0.83 -2.92 -1.96
CA LEU A 118 -0.20 -3.30 -0.70
C LEU A 118 -0.81 -4.55 -0.05
N ASN A 119 -1.94 -5.05 -0.58
CA ASN A 119 -2.51 -6.33 -0.15
C ASN A 119 -2.45 -7.37 -1.28
N PRO A 120 -2.45 -8.68 -0.97
CA PRO A 120 -2.31 -9.74 -1.97
C PRO A 120 -3.37 -9.72 -3.07
N VAL A 121 -4.61 -9.38 -2.72
CA VAL A 121 -5.74 -9.35 -3.66
C VAL A 121 -5.58 -8.19 -4.66
N SER A 122 -5.22 -7.01 -4.18
CA SER A 122 -5.03 -5.85 -5.05
C SER A 122 -3.79 -6.01 -5.93
N ARG A 123 -2.71 -6.63 -5.45
CA ARG A 123 -1.56 -6.99 -6.30
C ARG A 123 -1.98 -7.87 -7.47
N GLY A 124 -2.78 -8.90 -7.21
CA GLY A 124 -3.31 -9.76 -8.27
C GLY A 124 -4.16 -8.99 -9.29
N LYS A 125 -5.02 -8.06 -8.83
CA LYS A 125 -5.86 -7.22 -9.71
C LYS A 125 -5.05 -6.24 -10.54
N LEU A 126 -3.97 -5.70 -9.99
CA LEU A 126 -3.07 -4.77 -10.70
C LEU A 126 -2.09 -5.50 -11.63
N GLY A 127 -2.10 -6.85 -11.66
CA GLY A 127 -1.17 -7.65 -12.45
C GLY A 127 0.27 -7.59 -11.93
N LEU A 128 0.46 -7.18 -10.69
CA LEU A 128 1.77 -7.16 -10.06
C LEU A 128 2.19 -8.59 -9.70
N THR A 129 3.34 -9.02 -10.20
CA THR A 129 3.95 -10.28 -9.76
C THR A 129 4.43 -10.13 -8.32
N VAL A 130 4.27 -11.19 -7.54
CA VAL A 130 4.89 -11.23 -6.21
C VAL A 130 6.40 -11.26 -6.43
N ALA A 131 7.07 -10.18 -6.08
CA ALA A 131 8.51 -10.12 -6.12
C ALA A 131 9.09 -11.24 -5.24
N THR A 132 10.03 -12.00 -5.77
CA THR A 132 10.70 -13.03 -4.98
C THR A 132 11.50 -12.34 -3.87
N THR A 133 11.61 -13.00 -2.71
CA THR A 133 12.43 -12.51 -1.60
C THR A 133 13.85 -12.17 -2.08
N LYS A 134 14.39 -12.93 -3.03
CA LYS A 134 15.71 -12.73 -3.63
C LYS A 134 15.82 -11.40 -4.39
N GLU A 135 14.79 -11.00 -5.14
CA GLU A 135 14.77 -9.75 -5.89
C GLU A 135 14.68 -8.54 -4.96
N ILE A 136 13.83 -8.66 -3.91
CA ILE A 136 13.70 -7.63 -2.87
C ILE A 136 15.03 -7.45 -2.14
N THR A 137 15.64 -8.54 -1.69
CA THR A 137 16.93 -8.51 -0.98
C THR A 137 18.03 -7.90 -1.85
N SER A 138 18.14 -8.30 -3.13
CA SER A 138 19.12 -7.75 -4.06
C SER A 138 18.96 -6.24 -4.29
N LYS A 139 17.73 -5.72 -4.28
CA LYS A 139 17.47 -4.29 -4.42
C LYS A 139 17.80 -3.53 -3.13
N LEU A 140 17.40 -4.08 -1.98
CA LEU A 140 17.72 -3.49 -0.67
C LEU A 140 19.23 -3.45 -0.43
N ASP A 141 19.98 -4.47 -0.81
CA ASP A 141 21.43 -4.50 -0.71
C ASP A 141 22.12 -3.39 -1.54
N ARG A 142 21.51 -3.01 -2.68
CA ARG A 142 21.98 -1.86 -3.47
C ARG A 142 21.71 -0.52 -2.79
N TRP A 143 20.64 -0.39 -2.02
CA TRP A 143 20.30 0.84 -1.32
C TRP A 143 21.13 1.05 -0.04
N LEU A 144 21.66 -0.02 0.52
CA LEU A 144 22.46 0.02 1.75
C LEU A 144 23.97 0.21 1.50
N LYS A 145 24.38 0.18 0.22
CA LYS A 145 25.76 0.49 -0.19
C LYS A 145 25.93 1.96 -0.58
#